data_de49bbc04d5923cc615b923333db50d1
#
_entry.id   de49bbc04d5923cc615b923333db50d1
#
_cell.length_a   1.000
_cell.length_b   1.000
_cell.length_c   1.000
_cell.angle_alpha   90.00
_cell.angle_beta   90.00
_cell.angle_gamma   90.00
#
_symmetry.space_group_name_H-M   'P 1'
#
loop_
_entity.id
_entity.type
_entity.pdbx_description
1 polymer ?
#
loop_
_entity_poly.entity_id
_entity_poly.type
_entity_poly.pdbx_seq_one_letter_code
_entity_poly.pdbx_strand_id
1 'polypeptide(L)'
;KVPLLRGVVAFVSSLVEGTKTLMYSADVLEANWPEEDQEEPGKFETWLNTKFGEKGAWNLMIYFSVVLALLMTIGIFVLLPTVAANWLDAYIQSDILLNLLEGIFRIAIFIIYIALISRMSDIKTVFQYHGAEHKTIHCFENNLELTPANAQQFYTLHPRCGTSFLMFVMVISLILFSLLGWPNLFWRIVSRLLLIPVVAGLSYELLKWAGRSDNWLVKILSMPGLYLQKLTTNEPDDKQLEVAIAAMKAVMVPVETPYFEGICDLDGNLVEAKTFERKSKAETRRMAEESR
;
A
#
# COMPACT_ATOMS: atom_id res chain seq x y z
N LYS A 1 6.91 4.74 -22.12
CA LYS A 1 8.19 5.20 -21.54
C LYS A 1 8.20 6.71 -21.21
N VAL A 2 7.05 7.36 -21.28
CA VAL A 2 6.84 8.76 -20.89
C VAL A 2 6.85 8.83 -19.36
N PRO A 3 7.65 9.70 -18.73
CA PRO A 3 7.86 9.72 -17.28
C PRO A 3 6.55 9.69 -16.48
N LEU A 4 5.68 10.66 -16.60
CA LEU A 4 4.42 10.73 -15.84
C LEU A 4 3.50 9.51 -16.07
N LEU A 5 3.33 9.07 -17.32
CA LEU A 5 2.47 7.93 -17.64
C LEU A 5 2.95 6.63 -17.01
N ARG A 6 4.27 6.40 -16.95
CA ARG A 6 4.80 5.20 -16.28
C ARG A 6 4.50 5.21 -14.77
N GLY A 7 4.48 6.39 -14.15
CA GLY A 7 4.13 6.53 -12.73
C GLY A 7 2.66 6.19 -12.48
N VAL A 8 1.75 6.65 -13.34
CA VAL A 8 0.33 6.30 -13.27
C VAL A 8 0.13 4.80 -13.47
N VAL A 9 0.77 4.22 -14.48
CA VAL A 9 0.68 2.77 -14.75
C VAL A 9 1.23 1.97 -13.57
N ALA A 10 2.40 2.35 -13.03
CA ALA A 10 2.98 1.69 -11.87
C ALA A 10 2.06 1.77 -10.66
N PHE A 11 1.45 2.92 -10.40
CA PHE A 11 0.50 3.12 -9.30
C PHE A 11 -0.74 2.22 -9.46
N VAL A 12 -1.37 2.22 -10.63
CA VAL A 12 -2.53 1.36 -10.91
C VAL A 12 -2.17 -0.12 -10.80
N SER A 13 -1.02 -0.53 -11.35
CA SER A 13 -0.54 -1.91 -11.23
C SER A 13 -0.32 -2.31 -9.78
N SER A 14 0.28 -1.43 -8.96
CA SER A 14 0.48 -1.69 -7.54
C SER A 14 -0.83 -1.83 -6.77
N LEU A 15 -1.86 -1.04 -7.12
CA LEU A 15 -3.19 -1.20 -6.52
C LEU A 15 -3.83 -2.54 -6.89
N VAL A 16 -3.76 -2.92 -8.17
CA VAL A 16 -4.34 -4.19 -8.66
C VAL A 16 -3.64 -5.38 -8.03
N GLU A 17 -2.30 -5.42 -8.08
CA GLU A 17 -1.54 -6.53 -7.51
C GLU A 17 -1.64 -6.57 -5.98
N GLY A 18 -1.61 -5.41 -5.31
CA GLY A 18 -1.81 -5.33 -3.86
C GLY A 18 -3.20 -5.84 -3.44
N THR A 19 -4.26 -5.49 -4.19
CA THR A 19 -5.61 -6.00 -3.90
C THR A 19 -5.68 -7.52 -4.08
N LYS A 20 -5.10 -8.07 -5.17
CA LYS A 20 -5.03 -9.52 -5.37
C LYS A 20 -4.29 -10.23 -4.24
N THR A 21 -3.16 -9.68 -3.80
CA THR A 21 -2.36 -10.25 -2.71
C THR A 21 -3.14 -10.24 -1.39
N LEU A 22 -3.88 -9.16 -1.10
CA LEU A 22 -4.74 -9.10 0.08
C LEU A 22 -5.88 -10.13 0.02
N MET A 23 -6.52 -10.28 -1.15
CA MET A 23 -7.57 -11.30 -1.35
C MET A 23 -7.01 -12.71 -1.16
N TYR A 24 -5.85 -12.99 -1.75
CA TYR A 24 -5.17 -14.27 -1.56
C TYR A 24 -4.83 -14.54 -0.08
N SER A 25 -4.35 -13.52 0.64
CA SER A 25 -4.08 -13.64 2.08
C SER A 25 -5.35 -13.93 2.89
N ALA A 26 -6.48 -13.33 2.50
CA ALA A 26 -7.77 -13.62 3.13
C ALA A 26 -8.24 -15.06 2.86
N ASP A 27 -8.08 -15.54 1.61
CA ASP A 27 -8.42 -16.92 1.23
C ASP A 27 -7.58 -17.95 2.02
N VAL A 28 -6.27 -17.68 2.19
CA VAL A 28 -5.37 -18.53 2.99
C VAL A 28 -5.77 -18.52 4.46
N LEU A 29 -6.14 -17.37 5.01
CA LEU A 29 -6.60 -17.28 6.39
C LEU A 29 -7.88 -18.07 6.60
N GLU A 30 -8.87 -17.93 5.69
CA GLU A 30 -10.13 -18.67 5.75
C GLU A 30 -9.89 -20.19 5.70
N ALA A 31 -9.05 -20.65 4.77
CA ALA A 31 -8.74 -22.07 4.60
C ALA A 31 -8.03 -22.71 5.81
N ASN A 32 -7.36 -21.92 6.63
CA ASN A 32 -6.60 -22.36 7.79
C ASN A 32 -7.22 -21.90 9.14
N TRP A 33 -8.45 -21.37 9.12
CA TRP A 33 -9.12 -20.95 10.34
C TRP A 33 -9.49 -22.17 11.21
N PRO A 34 -9.07 -22.22 12.48
CA PRO A 34 -9.39 -23.35 13.36
C PRO A 34 -10.89 -23.53 13.49
N GLU A 35 -11.38 -24.76 13.33
CA GLU A 35 -12.83 -25.07 13.47
C GLU A 35 -13.36 -24.69 14.86
N GLU A 36 -12.51 -24.75 15.90
CA GLU A 36 -12.86 -24.42 17.27
C GLU A 36 -13.13 -22.92 17.49
N ASP A 37 -12.56 -22.05 16.64
CA ASP A 37 -12.69 -20.59 16.71
C ASP A 37 -13.76 -20.05 15.74
N GLN A 38 -14.43 -20.94 14.98
CA GLN A 38 -15.51 -20.53 14.08
C GLN A 38 -16.76 -20.19 14.90
N GLU A 39 -17.04 -18.90 15.03
CA GLU A 39 -18.29 -18.45 15.62
C GLU A 39 -19.47 -18.90 14.76
N GLU A 40 -20.58 -19.30 15.40
CA GLU A 40 -21.81 -19.62 14.67
C GLU A 40 -22.22 -18.42 13.81
N PRO A 41 -22.56 -18.62 12.51
CA PRO A 41 -22.88 -17.52 11.61
C PRO A 41 -24.07 -16.72 12.17
N GLY A 42 -23.87 -15.41 12.25
CA GLY A 42 -24.89 -14.49 12.72
C GLY A 42 -26.16 -14.54 11.85
N LYS A 43 -27.31 -14.10 12.38
CA LYS A 43 -28.60 -14.12 11.65
C LYS A 43 -28.53 -13.42 10.28
N PHE A 44 -27.73 -12.37 10.16
CA PHE A 44 -27.54 -11.64 8.91
C PHE A 44 -26.70 -12.46 7.92
N GLU A 45 -25.66 -13.09 8.40
CA GLU A 45 -24.79 -13.96 7.60
C GLU A 45 -25.55 -15.20 7.13
N THR A 46 -26.32 -15.85 8.01
CA THR A 46 -27.19 -16.98 7.65
C THR A 46 -28.20 -16.59 6.57
N TRP A 47 -28.79 -15.39 6.66
CA TRP A 47 -29.70 -14.86 5.62
C TRP A 47 -28.98 -14.65 4.29
N LEU A 48 -27.76 -14.09 4.31
CA LEU A 48 -26.93 -13.90 3.11
C LEU A 48 -26.56 -15.25 2.48
N ASN A 49 -26.11 -16.22 3.31
CA ASN A 49 -25.72 -17.55 2.87
C ASN A 49 -26.89 -18.29 2.22
N THR A 50 -28.10 -18.15 2.78
CA THR A 50 -29.32 -18.74 2.22
C THR A 50 -29.69 -18.14 0.87
N LYS A 51 -29.44 -16.83 0.67
CA LYS A 51 -29.85 -16.11 -0.54
C LYS A 51 -28.84 -16.16 -1.69
N PHE A 52 -27.55 -16.16 -1.39
CA PHE A 52 -26.47 -16.05 -2.37
C PHE A 52 -25.53 -17.26 -2.38
N GLY A 53 -25.75 -18.23 -1.50
CA GLY A 53 -24.79 -19.32 -1.21
C GLY A 53 -23.58 -18.81 -0.41
N GLU A 54 -22.85 -19.70 0.25
CA GLU A 54 -21.70 -19.32 1.11
C GLU A 54 -20.65 -18.50 0.37
N LYS A 55 -20.17 -18.97 -0.79
CA LYS A 55 -19.18 -18.23 -1.61
C LYS A 55 -19.73 -16.90 -2.12
N GLY A 56 -20.99 -16.81 -2.47
CA GLY A 56 -21.64 -15.59 -2.93
C GLY A 56 -21.78 -14.56 -1.81
N ALA A 57 -22.19 -15.00 -0.62
CA ALA A 57 -22.31 -14.18 0.57
C ALA A 57 -20.95 -13.64 1.03
N TRP A 58 -19.92 -14.48 1.05
CA TRP A 58 -18.54 -14.10 1.35
C TRP A 58 -18.01 -13.01 0.40
N ASN A 59 -18.11 -13.24 -0.90
CA ASN A 59 -17.71 -12.25 -1.89
C ASN A 59 -18.48 -10.92 -1.72
N LEU A 60 -19.78 -10.97 -1.46
CA LEU A 60 -20.60 -9.78 -1.26
C LEU A 60 -20.15 -8.99 -0.02
N MET A 61 -19.84 -9.68 1.09
CA MET A 61 -19.33 -9.04 2.31
C MET A 61 -17.97 -8.37 2.07
N ILE A 62 -17.07 -9.03 1.34
CA ILE A 62 -15.77 -8.45 0.99
C ILE A 62 -15.96 -7.19 0.13
N TYR A 63 -16.73 -7.27 -0.96
CA TYR A 63 -16.97 -6.09 -1.80
C TYR A 63 -17.65 -4.95 -1.04
N PHE A 64 -18.61 -5.26 -0.17
CA PHE A 64 -19.24 -4.27 0.68
C PHE A 64 -18.23 -3.61 1.63
N SER A 65 -17.37 -4.40 2.27
CA SER A 65 -16.32 -3.90 3.16
C SER A 65 -15.32 -2.99 2.42
N VAL A 66 -14.91 -3.37 1.21
CA VAL A 66 -14.03 -2.55 0.36
C VAL A 66 -14.70 -1.22 -0.01
N VAL A 67 -15.96 -1.25 -0.45
CA VAL A 67 -16.71 -0.04 -0.79
C VAL A 67 -16.87 0.86 0.43
N LEU A 68 -17.22 0.28 1.58
CA LEU A 68 -17.36 1.02 2.84
C LEU A 68 -16.03 1.66 3.26
N ALA A 69 -14.92 0.92 3.17
CA ALA A 69 -13.58 1.43 3.47
C ALA A 69 -13.19 2.60 2.54
N LEU A 70 -13.50 2.50 1.25
CA LEU A 70 -13.28 3.59 0.28
C LEU A 70 -14.12 4.83 0.62
N LEU A 71 -15.40 4.66 0.95
CA LEU A 71 -16.27 5.78 1.36
C LEU A 71 -15.77 6.43 2.66
N MET A 72 -15.34 5.64 3.64
CA MET A 72 -14.75 6.14 4.88
C MET A 72 -13.45 6.91 4.60
N THR A 73 -12.61 6.40 3.72
CA THR A 73 -11.36 7.05 3.30
C THR A 73 -11.63 8.41 2.65
N ILE A 74 -12.60 8.49 1.75
CA ILE A 74 -13.00 9.75 1.12
C ILE A 74 -13.56 10.69 2.19
N GLY A 75 -14.41 10.20 3.10
CA GLY A 75 -14.97 10.98 4.20
C GLY A 75 -13.90 11.62 5.08
N ILE A 76 -12.95 10.82 5.55
CA ILE A 76 -11.91 11.24 6.50
C ILE A 76 -10.83 12.09 5.82
N PHE A 77 -10.35 11.70 4.64
CA PHE A 77 -9.16 12.32 4.03
C PHE A 77 -9.47 13.36 2.95
N VAL A 78 -10.72 13.44 2.47
CA VAL A 78 -11.14 14.43 1.50
C VAL A 78 -12.18 15.37 2.09
N LEU A 79 -13.31 14.84 2.59
CA LEU A 79 -14.41 15.70 3.04
C LEU A 79 -14.08 16.42 4.35
N LEU A 80 -13.52 15.74 5.34
CA LEU A 80 -13.23 16.35 6.64
C LEU A 80 -12.24 17.52 6.56
N PRO A 81 -11.08 17.44 5.87
CA PRO A 81 -10.19 18.58 5.68
C PRO A 81 -10.85 19.73 4.92
N THR A 82 -11.67 19.40 3.90
CA THR A 82 -12.37 20.39 3.07
C THR A 82 -13.41 21.14 3.90
N VAL A 83 -14.19 20.46 4.75
CA VAL A 83 -15.16 21.09 5.65
C VAL A 83 -14.47 21.97 6.69
N ALA A 84 -13.36 21.48 7.28
CA ALA A 84 -12.57 22.26 8.22
C ALA A 84 -12.02 23.54 7.59
N ALA A 85 -11.52 23.46 6.35
CA ALA A 85 -11.03 24.63 5.63
C ALA A 85 -12.16 25.61 5.23
N ASN A 86 -13.34 25.08 4.87
CA ASN A 86 -14.50 25.93 4.60
C ASN A 86 -14.94 26.76 5.80
N TRP A 87 -14.77 26.28 7.00
CA TRP A 87 -15.03 27.08 8.21
C TRP A 87 -14.13 28.31 8.32
N LEU A 88 -12.92 28.22 7.79
CA LEU A 88 -11.94 29.30 7.79
C LEU A 88 -12.17 30.29 6.64
N ASP A 89 -12.92 29.91 5.61
CA ASP A 89 -13.21 30.75 4.43
C ASP A 89 -13.84 32.09 4.82
N ALA A 90 -14.68 32.11 5.87
CA ALA A 90 -15.28 33.35 6.40
C ALA A 90 -14.23 34.35 6.99
N TYR A 91 -13.05 33.88 7.36
CA TYR A 91 -12.00 34.66 8.03
C TYR A 91 -10.76 34.91 7.15
N ILE A 92 -10.56 34.09 6.11
CA ILE A 92 -9.36 34.10 5.28
C ILE A 92 -9.77 34.38 3.84
N GLN A 93 -9.34 35.52 3.29
CA GLN A 93 -9.65 35.95 1.92
C GLN A 93 -8.68 35.42 0.86
N SER A 94 -7.65 34.67 1.25
CA SER A 94 -6.63 34.16 0.33
C SER A 94 -6.88 32.70 -0.03
N ASP A 95 -7.23 32.43 -1.27
CA ASP A 95 -7.42 31.09 -1.83
C ASP A 95 -6.19 30.18 -1.62
N ILE A 96 -5.00 30.73 -1.81
CA ILE A 96 -3.74 30.00 -1.62
C ILE A 96 -3.60 29.55 -0.16
N LEU A 97 -3.89 30.43 0.78
CA LEU A 97 -3.79 30.12 2.21
C LEU A 97 -4.83 29.09 2.62
N LEU A 98 -6.07 29.19 2.13
CA LEU A 98 -7.13 28.21 2.38
C LEU A 98 -6.76 26.82 1.86
N ASN A 99 -6.27 26.69 0.63
CA ASN A 99 -5.81 25.44 0.06
C ASN A 99 -4.59 24.86 0.83
N LEU A 100 -3.67 25.72 1.26
CA LEU A 100 -2.52 25.32 2.07
C LEU A 100 -2.97 24.75 3.42
N LEU A 101 -3.87 25.43 4.13
CA LEU A 101 -4.44 24.98 5.40
C LEU A 101 -5.20 23.67 5.23
N GLU A 102 -6.01 23.53 4.18
CA GLU A 102 -6.68 22.27 3.88
C GLU A 102 -5.69 21.11 3.69
N GLY A 103 -4.61 21.36 2.96
CA GLY A 103 -3.56 20.36 2.77
C GLY A 103 -2.83 20.01 4.08
N ILE A 104 -2.57 21.00 4.94
CA ILE A 104 -2.00 20.78 6.27
C ILE A 104 -2.95 19.97 7.14
N PHE A 105 -4.25 20.27 7.16
CA PHE A 105 -5.24 19.48 7.88
C PHE A 105 -5.28 18.04 7.40
N ARG A 106 -5.21 17.81 6.08
CA ARG A 106 -5.16 16.47 5.50
C ARG A 106 -3.95 15.68 5.98
N ILE A 107 -2.77 16.28 5.95
CA ILE A 107 -1.53 15.66 6.45
C ILE A 107 -1.65 15.39 7.96
N ALA A 108 -2.15 16.32 8.74
CA ALA A 108 -2.32 16.15 10.19
C ALA A 108 -3.29 15.01 10.52
N ILE A 109 -4.46 14.97 9.87
CA ILE A 109 -5.46 13.90 10.02
C ILE A 109 -4.83 12.55 9.66
N PHE A 110 -4.07 12.47 8.58
CA PHE A 110 -3.41 11.24 8.16
C PHE A 110 -2.37 10.77 9.19
N ILE A 111 -1.51 11.66 9.68
CA ILE A 111 -0.51 11.31 10.70
C ILE A 111 -1.19 10.86 12.00
N ILE A 112 -2.24 11.55 12.43
CA ILE A 112 -3.02 11.17 13.61
C ILE A 112 -3.66 9.80 13.42
N TYR A 113 -4.26 9.55 12.26
CA TYR A 113 -4.85 8.27 11.91
C TYR A 113 -3.82 7.13 11.99
N ILE A 114 -2.66 7.29 11.32
CA ILE A 114 -1.58 6.29 11.38
C ILE A 114 -1.09 6.08 12.82
N ALA A 115 -0.91 7.15 13.59
CA ALA A 115 -0.46 7.05 14.97
C ALA A 115 -1.47 6.35 15.89
N LEU A 116 -2.76 6.44 15.58
CA LEU A 116 -3.82 5.73 16.32
C LEU A 116 -3.85 4.24 15.95
N ILE A 117 -3.88 3.91 14.65
CA ILE A 117 -3.96 2.52 14.22
C ILE A 117 -2.66 1.75 14.54
N SER A 118 -1.51 2.41 14.55
CA SER A 118 -0.22 1.77 14.91
C SER A 118 -0.18 1.21 16.34
N ARG A 119 -1.13 1.60 17.19
CA ARG A 119 -1.25 1.11 18.57
C ARG A 119 -2.11 -0.14 18.69
N MET A 120 -2.85 -0.49 17.65
CA MET A 120 -3.63 -1.73 17.61
C MET A 120 -2.69 -2.93 17.50
N SER A 121 -2.96 -4.03 18.22
CA SER A 121 -2.12 -5.24 18.25
C SER A 121 -1.88 -5.81 16.86
N ASP A 122 -2.94 -5.94 16.07
CA ASP A 122 -2.91 -6.57 14.76
C ASP A 122 -2.11 -5.71 13.76
N ILE A 123 -2.34 -4.40 13.78
CA ILE A 123 -1.59 -3.45 12.94
C ILE A 123 -0.11 -3.38 13.37
N LYS A 124 0.16 -3.49 14.68
CA LYS A 124 1.54 -3.57 15.17
C LYS A 124 2.28 -4.77 14.58
N THR A 125 1.62 -5.93 14.50
CA THR A 125 2.17 -7.14 13.87
C THR A 125 2.44 -6.92 12.38
N VAL A 126 1.51 -6.33 11.64
CA VAL A 126 1.71 -5.95 10.23
C VAL A 126 2.93 -5.04 10.09
N PHE A 127 3.07 -4.06 10.98
CA PHE A 127 4.22 -3.14 10.94
C PHE A 127 5.54 -3.80 11.37
N GLN A 128 5.51 -4.89 12.13
CA GLN A 128 6.69 -5.72 12.40
C GLN A 128 7.11 -6.49 11.13
N TYR A 129 6.18 -7.08 10.39
CA TYR A 129 6.48 -7.70 9.09
C TYR A 129 7.01 -6.69 8.07
N HIS A 130 6.48 -5.47 8.06
CA HIS A 130 7.03 -4.38 7.24
C HIS A 130 8.49 -4.03 7.63
N GLY A 131 8.79 -4.02 8.94
CA GLY A 131 10.16 -3.87 9.44
C GLY A 131 11.05 -5.05 9.05
N ALA A 132 10.53 -6.28 9.08
CA ALA A 132 11.23 -7.48 8.65
C ALA A 132 11.60 -7.44 7.16
N GLU A 133 10.66 -6.99 6.31
CA GLU A 133 10.92 -6.75 4.88
C GLU A 133 12.09 -5.79 4.69
N HIS A 134 12.07 -4.63 5.33
CA HIS A 134 13.15 -3.63 5.20
C HIS A 134 14.51 -4.16 5.65
N LYS A 135 14.57 -4.84 6.81
CA LYS A 135 15.80 -5.44 7.31
C LYS A 135 16.33 -6.52 6.36
N THR A 136 15.44 -7.34 5.79
CA THR A 136 15.80 -8.37 4.81
C THR A 136 16.34 -7.76 3.51
N ILE A 137 15.71 -6.68 3.02
CA ILE A 137 16.18 -5.95 1.83
C ILE A 137 17.57 -5.35 2.08
N HIS A 138 17.77 -4.71 3.24
CA HIS A 138 19.10 -4.18 3.60
C HIS A 138 20.17 -5.26 3.67
N CYS A 139 19.85 -6.42 4.26
CA CYS A 139 20.76 -7.57 4.31
C CYS A 139 21.14 -8.00 2.89
N PHE A 140 20.18 -8.12 2.00
CA PHE A 140 20.40 -8.48 0.59
C PHE A 140 21.22 -7.42 -0.16
N GLU A 141 20.93 -6.14 -0.01
CA GLU A 141 21.65 -5.03 -0.66
C GLU A 141 23.11 -4.91 -0.20
N ASN A 142 23.39 -5.36 1.03
CA ASN A 142 24.76 -5.43 1.55
C ASN A 142 25.46 -6.75 1.23
N ASN A 143 24.87 -7.61 0.37
CA ASN A 143 25.42 -8.90 -0.05
C ASN A 143 25.75 -9.84 1.12
N LEU A 144 25.01 -9.76 2.22
CA LEU A 144 25.12 -10.69 3.33
C LEU A 144 24.21 -11.89 3.11
N GLU A 145 24.58 -13.02 3.72
CA GLU A 145 23.73 -14.21 3.73
C GLU A 145 22.40 -13.88 4.40
N LEU A 146 21.28 -14.25 3.76
CA LEU A 146 19.93 -14.03 4.26
C LEU A 146 19.64 -14.99 5.43
N THR A 147 19.99 -14.54 6.63
CA THR A 147 19.72 -15.18 7.92
C THR A 147 19.08 -14.15 8.87
N PRO A 148 18.25 -14.59 9.83
CA PRO A 148 17.69 -13.66 10.83
C PRO A 148 18.77 -12.86 11.57
N ALA A 149 19.86 -13.51 11.98
CA ALA A 149 20.96 -12.87 12.70
C ALA A 149 21.63 -11.75 11.89
N ASN A 150 21.80 -11.93 10.58
CA ASN A 150 22.35 -10.90 9.70
C ASN A 150 21.33 -9.78 9.45
N ALA A 151 20.07 -10.11 9.22
CA ALA A 151 19.02 -9.14 8.97
C ALA A 151 18.73 -8.27 10.20
N GLN A 152 18.80 -8.82 11.42
CA GLN A 152 18.58 -8.07 12.67
C GLN A 152 19.57 -6.91 12.87
N GLN A 153 20.74 -6.94 12.25
CA GLN A 153 21.75 -5.89 12.38
C GLN A 153 21.35 -4.58 11.70
N PHE A 154 20.34 -4.61 10.82
CA PHE A 154 19.89 -3.47 10.05
C PHE A 154 18.71 -2.76 10.73
N TYR A 155 18.50 -1.51 10.32
CA TYR A 155 17.36 -0.70 10.75
C TYR A 155 16.12 -0.93 9.88
N THR A 156 14.96 -0.57 10.41
CA THR A 156 13.65 -0.80 9.77
C THR A 156 13.27 0.27 8.74
N LEU A 157 14.05 1.33 8.57
CA LEU A 157 13.76 2.43 7.64
C LEU A 157 14.38 2.17 6.27
N HIS A 158 13.62 2.37 5.19
CA HIS A 158 14.12 2.19 3.83
C HIS A 158 13.67 3.32 2.89
N PRO A 159 14.56 3.99 2.15
CA PRO A 159 14.23 5.18 1.35
C PRO A 159 13.32 4.88 0.15
N ARG A 160 13.27 3.64 -0.32
CA ARG A 160 12.47 3.20 -1.48
C ARG A 160 11.13 2.56 -1.10
N CYS A 161 10.69 2.73 0.14
CA CYS A 161 9.44 2.17 0.63
C CYS A 161 8.21 2.90 0.05
N GLY A 162 7.11 2.14 -0.14
CA GLY A 162 5.83 2.67 -0.60
C GLY A 162 5.19 3.69 0.34
N THR A 163 5.50 3.66 1.64
CA THR A 163 5.02 4.68 2.60
C THR A 163 5.65 6.06 2.34
N SER A 164 6.89 6.11 1.85
CA SER A 164 7.51 7.36 1.35
C SER A 164 6.76 7.93 0.14
N PHE A 165 6.24 7.05 -0.74
CA PHE A 165 5.39 7.48 -1.86
C PHE A 165 4.12 8.19 -1.39
N LEU A 166 3.45 7.69 -0.34
CA LEU A 166 2.26 8.35 0.22
C LEU A 166 2.57 9.76 0.71
N MET A 167 3.71 9.95 1.38
CA MET A 167 4.13 11.27 1.83
C MET A 167 4.42 12.21 0.65
N PHE A 168 5.07 11.73 -0.42
CA PHE A 168 5.27 12.51 -1.64
C PHE A 168 3.93 12.91 -2.29
N VAL A 169 2.97 11.99 -2.36
CA VAL A 169 1.61 12.27 -2.85
C VAL A 169 0.97 13.39 -2.04
N MET A 170 1.09 13.38 -0.72
CA MET A 170 0.52 14.43 0.13
C MET A 170 1.18 15.78 -0.08
N VAL A 171 2.52 15.83 -0.07
CA VAL A 171 3.26 17.09 -0.26
C VAL A 171 3.04 17.66 -1.66
N ILE A 172 3.09 16.83 -2.70
CA ILE A 172 2.85 17.27 -4.08
C ILE A 172 1.42 17.73 -4.27
N SER A 173 0.44 17.00 -3.72
CA SER A 173 -0.96 17.42 -3.78
C SER A 173 -1.20 18.75 -3.07
N LEU A 174 -0.58 18.96 -1.91
CA LEU A 174 -0.65 20.23 -1.19
C LEU A 174 -0.13 21.38 -2.07
N ILE A 175 1.04 21.21 -2.69
CA ILE A 175 1.63 22.24 -3.56
C ILE A 175 0.74 22.49 -4.79
N LEU A 176 0.34 21.44 -5.50
CA LEU A 176 -0.47 21.58 -6.72
C LEU A 176 -1.85 22.18 -6.43
N PHE A 177 -2.49 21.74 -5.35
CA PHE A 177 -3.83 22.23 -5.00
C PHE A 177 -3.79 23.67 -4.46
N SER A 178 -2.69 24.11 -3.85
CA SER A 178 -2.53 25.50 -3.43
C SER A 178 -2.47 26.49 -4.60
N LEU A 179 -2.10 26.00 -5.81
CA LEU A 179 -2.10 26.79 -7.02
C LEU A 179 -3.47 26.89 -7.71
N LEU A 180 -4.42 26.04 -7.32
CA LEU A 180 -5.79 26.11 -7.77
C LEU A 180 -6.51 27.19 -6.95
N GLY A 181 -7.38 27.98 -7.58
CA GLY A 181 -8.24 28.90 -6.87
C GLY A 181 -9.19 28.17 -5.89
N TRP A 182 -10.04 28.92 -5.23
CA TRP A 182 -11.04 28.40 -4.29
C TRP A 182 -12.43 28.36 -4.93
N PRO A 183 -12.69 27.47 -5.92
CA PRO A 183 -13.97 27.36 -6.58
C PRO A 183 -15.02 26.76 -5.64
N ASN A 184 -16.29 26.73 -6.09
CA ASN A 184 -17.32 26.03 -5.35
C ASN A 184 -16.96 24.55 -5.12
N LEU A 185 -17.60 23.91 -4.14
CA LEU A 185 -17.28 22.56 -3.67
C LEU A 185 -17.27 21.52 -4.82
N PHE A 186 -18.20 21.60 -5.75
CA PHE A 186 -18.28 20.65 -6.87
C PHE A 186 -17.03 20.72 -7.75
N TRP A 187 -16.67 21.91 -8.25
CA TRP A 187 -15.47 22.09 -9.09
C TRP A 187 -14.17 21.80 -8.35
N ARG A 188 -14.14 22.04 -7.04
CA ARG A 188 -13.00 21.70 -6.19
C ARG A 188 -12.78 20.19 -6.13
N ILE A 189 -13.82 19.38 -5.95
CA ILE A 189 -13.73 17.92 -5.98
C ILE A 189 -13.31 17.43 -7.37
N VAL A 190 -13.97 17.91 -8.42
CA VAL A 190 -13.68 17.50 -9.80
C VAL A 190 -12.23 17.81 -10.19
N SER A 191 -11.74 19.02 -9.95
CA SER A 191 -10.37 19.40 -10.28
C SER A 191 -9.32 18.55 -9.55
N ARG A 192 -9.57 18.24 -8.28
CA ARG A 192 -8.67 17.37 -7.50
C ARG A 192 -8.65 15.94 -7.99
N LEU A 193 -9.81 15.38 -8.34
CA LEU A 193 -9.88 14.03 -8.92
C LEU A 193 -9.15 13.96 -10.27
N LEU A 194 -9.30 14.96 -11.12
CA LEU A 194 -8.58 15.03 -12.40
C LEU A 194 -7.07 15.16 -12.24
N LEU A 195 -6.60 15.73 -11.12
CA LEU A 195 -5.16 15.87 -10.84
C LEU A 195 -4.55 14.63 -10.17
N ILE A 196 -5.33 13.67 -9.69
CA ILE A 196 -4.80 12.45 -9.06
C ILE A 196 -3.74 11.75 -9.94
N PRO A 197 -3.96 11.51 -11.25
CA PRO A 197 -2.95 10.90 -12.09
C PRO A 197 -1.66 11.72 -12.18
N VAL A 198 -1.77 13.04 -12.23
CA VAL A 198 -0.60 13.94 -12.27
C VAL A 198 0.18 13.88 -10.96
N VAL A 199 -0.50 13.94 -9.83
CA VAL A 199 0.09 13.82 -8.49
C VAL A 199 0.79 12.46 -8.35
N ALA A 200 0.12 11.37 -8.71
CA ALA A 200 0.69 10.02 -8.65
C ALA A 200 1.92 9.89 -9.55
N GLY A 201 1.86 10.40 -10.77
CA GLY A 201 2.97 10.38 -11.72
C GLY A 201 4.19 11.16 -11.22
N LEU A 202 4.00 12.37 -10.70
CA LEU A 202 5.06 13.19 -10.12
C LEU A 202 5.67 12.55 -8.87
N SER A 203 4.83 12.03 -7.99
CA SER A 203 5.26 11.35 -6.76
C SER A 203 6.11 10.11 -7.07
N TYR A 204 5.73 9.35 -8.09
CA TYR A 204 6.50 8.20 -8.54
C TYR A 204 7.88 8.60 -9.10
N GLU A 205 7.94 9.66 -9.91
CA GLU A 205 9.22 10.14 -10.43
C GLU A 205 10.12 10.67 -9.32
N LEU A 206 9.55 11.35 -8.32
CA LEU A 206 10.29 11.82 -7.16
C LEU A 206 10.82 10.65 -6.31
N LEU A 207 9.98 9.64 -6.04
CA LEU A 207 10.39 8.42 -5.33
C LEU A 207 11.53 7.70 -6.07
N LYS A 208 11.41 7.58 -7.39
CA LYS A 208 12.44 6.95 -8.23
C LYS A 208 13.75 7.72 -8.24
N TRP A 209 13.67 9.04 -8.23
CA TRP A 209 14.84 9.90 -8.12
C TRP A 209 15.47 9.79 -6.73
N ALA A 210 14.66 9.79 -5.67
CA ALA A 210 15.08 9.59 -4.30
C ALA A 210 15.83 8.27 -4.09
N GLY A 211 15.38 7.20 -4.73
CA GLY A 211 16.03 5.89 -4.65
C GLY A 211 17.32 5.73 -5.47
N ARG A 212 17.74 6.76 -6.22
CA ARG A 212 18.92 6.71 -7.12
C ARG A 212 19.98 7.75 -6.83
N SER A 213 19.70 8.68 -5.97
CA SER A 213 20.56 9.87 -5.76
C SER A 213 20.82 10.05 -4.28
N ASP A 214 22.10 10.22 -3.92
CA ASP A 214 22.54 10.55 -2.57
C ASP A 214 22.67 12.05 -2.32
N ASN A 215 22.10 12.87 -3.21
CA ASN A 215 22.15 14.33 -3.10
C ASN A 215 21.46 14.79 -1.80
N TRP A 216 22.00 15.84 -1.16
CA TRP A 216 21.45 16.44 0.05
C TRP A 216 19.98 16.87 -0.10
N LEU A 217 19.61 17.38 -1.29
CA LEU A 217 18.24 17.78 -1.59
C LEU A 217 17.28 16.60 -1.53
N VAL A 218 17.69 15.46 -2.10
CA VAL A 218 16.93 14.21 -2.05
C VAL A 218 16.77 13.71 -0.63
N LYS A 219 17.83 13.79 0.18
CA LYS A 219 17.77 13.41 1.60
C LYS A 219 16.73 14.25 2.35
N ILE A 220 16.70 15.57 2.14
CA ILE A 220 15.69 16.45 2.76
C ILE A 220 14.28 16.10 2.28
N LEU A 221 14.07 15.92 0.99
CA LEU A 221 12.76 15.58 0.43
C LEU A 221 12.25 14.21 0.90
N SER A 222 13.15 13.26 1.16
CA SER A 222 12.80 11.92 1.67
C SER A 222 12.55 11.89 3.18
N MET A 223 13.03 12.89 3.94
CA MET A 223 12.85 12.93 5.40
C MET A 223 11.41 12.72 5.87
N PRO A 224 10.40 13.43 5.32
CA PRO A 224 9.01 13.24 5.77
C PRO A 224 8.54 11.79 5.60
N GLY A 225 8.93 11.13 4.50
CA GLY A 225 8.62 9.71 4.27
C GLY A 225 9.31 8.79 5.29
N LEU A 226 10.58 9.02 5.58
CA LEU A 226 11.33 8.27 6.59
C LEU A 226 10.77 8.49 8.01
N TYR A 227 10.33 9.70 8.34
CA TYR A 227 9.64 9.95 9.62
C TYR A 227 8.31 9.22 9.72
N LEU A 228 7.55 9.14 8.61
CA LEU A 228 6.31 8.35 8.57
C LEU A 228 6.59 6.86 8.81
N GLN A 229 7.68 6.34 8.26
CA GLN A 229 8.06 4.94 8.48
C GLN A 229 8.30 4.60 9.96
N LYS A 230 8.75 5.54 10.79
CA LYS A 230 8.86 5.33 12.25
C LYS A 230 7.52 5.00 12.92
N LEU A 231 6.40 5.34 12.29
CA LEU A 231 5.05 4.98 12.75
C LEU A 231 4.52 3.71 12.08
N THR A 232 5.05 3.37 10.89
CA THR A 232 4.54 2.27 10.05
C THR A 232 5.48 1.08 9.95
N THR A 233 6.59 1.09 10.69
CA THR A 233 7.50 -0.05 10.85
C THR A 233 7.81 -0.25 12.33
N ASN A 234 7.88 -1.50 12.75
CA ASN A 234 8.30 -1.88 14.10
C ASN A 234 9.44 -2.93 14.01
N GLU A 235 10.14 -3.11 15.12
CA GLU A 235 11.18 -4.14 15.24
C GLU A 235 10.54 -5.53 15.16
N PRO A 236 10.95 -6.36 14.18
CA PRO A 236 10.48 -7.72 14.03
C PRO A 236 11.19 -8.68 14.98
N ASP A 237 10.55 -9.79 15.28
CA ASP A 237 11.18 -10.96 15.87
C ASP A 237 11.86 -11.85 14.79
N ASP A 238 12.60 -12.88 15.25
CA ASP A 238 13.35 -13.75 14.33
C ASP A 238 12.42 -14.59 13.45
N LYS A 239 11.22 -14.98 13.92
CA LYS A 239 10.24 -15.71 13.13
C LYS A 239 9.67 -14.85 11.99
N GLN A 240 9.41 -13.59 12.26
CA GLN A 240 8.96 -12.62 11.24
C GLN A 240 10.04 -12.38 10.19
N LEU A 241 11.32 -12.36 10.60
CA LEU A 241 12.44 -12.28 9.67
C LEU A 241 12.58 -13.55 8.82
N GLU A 242 12.38 -14.75 9.39
CA GLU A 242 12.35 -16.00 8.64
C GLU A 242 11.32 -15.97 7.52
N VAL A 243 10.12 -15.47 7.81
CA VAL A 243 9.03 -15.29 6.82
C VAL A 243 9.44 -14.32 5.71
N ALA A 244 9.98 -13.14 6.08
CA ALA A 244 10.43 -12.14 5.11
C ALA A 244 11.59 -12.67 4.24
N ILE A 245 12.52 -13.41 4.83
CA ILE A 245 13.63 -14.07 4.12
C ILE A 245 13.11 -15.15 3.17
N ALA A 246 12.14 -15.96 3.60
CA ALA A 246 11.54 -16.99 2.76
C ALA A 246 10.81 -16.34 1.55
N ALA A 247 10.05 -15.28 1.77
CA ALA A 247 9.41 -14.52 0.71
C ALA A 247 10.43 -13.92 -0.28
N MET A 248 11.53 -13.35 0.23
CA MET A 248 12.60 -12.81 -0.60
C MET A 248 13.26 -13.89 -1.44
N LYS A 249 13.61 -15.05 -0.83
CA LYS A 249 14.20 -16.18 -1.52
C LYS A 249 13.27 -16.73 -2.61
N ALA A 250 11.96 -16.76 -2.38
CA ALA A 250 10.97 -17.23 -3.36
C ALA A 250 10.96 -16.40 -4.64
N VAL A 251 11.16 -15.07 -4.56
CA VAL A 251 11.22 -14.20 -5.75
C VAL A 251 12.58 -14.21 -6.43
N MET A 252 13.62 -14.70 -5.76
CA MET A 252 14.98 -14.84 -6.30
C MET A 252 15.20 -16.15 -7.08
N VAL A 253 14.22 -17.05 -7.09
CA VAL A 253 14.32 -18.33 -7.81
C VAL A 253 14.55 -18.08 -9.32
N PRO A 254 15.41 -18.86 -10.00
CA PRO A 254 15.63 -18.76 -11.44
C PRO A 254 14.34 -18.85 -12.25
N VAL A 255 14.25 -18.07 -13.34
CA VAL A 255 13.06 -17.97 -14.18
C VAL A 255 12.61 -19.31 -14.79
N GLU A 256 13.53 -20.26 -14.93
CA GLU A 256 13.30 -21.60 -15.48
C GLU A 256 12.56 -22.54 -14.51
N THR A 257 12.47 -22.17 -13.22
CA THR A 257 11.76 -23.00 -12.25
C THR A 257 10.25 -22.77 -12.37
N PRO A 258 9.43 -23.81 -12.57
CA PRO A 258 7.98 -23.66 -12.53
C PRO A 258 7.55 -23.14 -11.16
N TYR A 259 6.62 -22.23 -11.15
CA TYR A 259 5.97 -21.78 -9.90
C TYR A 259 4.51 -22.18 -9.91
N PHE A 260 3.94 -22.26 -8.74
CA PHE A 260 2.52 -22.53 -8.58
C PHE A 260 1.88 -21.44 -7.72
N GLU A 261 0.65 -21.15 -8.03
CA GLU A 261 -0.24 -20.33 -7.23
C GLU A 261 -1.22 -21.27 -6.54
N GLY A 262 -1.30 -21.22 -5.23
CA GLY A 262 -2.15 -22.13 -4.50
C GLY A 262 -2.25 -21.75 -3.04
N ILE A 263 -3.20 -22.38 -2.35
CA ILE A 263 -3.44 -22.22 -0.93
C ILE A 263 -2.76 -23.39 -0.21
N CYS A 264 -1.93 -23.08 0.79
CA CYS A 264 -1.30 -24.06 1.64
C CYS A 264 -2.02 -24.15 2.99
N ASP A 265 -2.02 -25.35 3.57
CA ASP A 265 -2.39 -25.55 4.97
C ASP A 265 -1.29 -25.04 5.93
N LEU A 266 -1.53 -25.13 7.24
CA LEU A 266 -0.58 -24.70 8.27
C LEU A 266 0.73 -25.52 8.27
N ASP A 267 0.72 -26.73 7.71
CA ASP A 267 1.88 -27.61 7.60
C ASP A 267 2.65 -27.37 6.28
N GLY A 268 2.16 -26.43 5.44
CA GLY A 268 2.77 -26.08 4.16
C GLY A 268 2.40 -27.02 3.00
N ASN A 269 1.41 -27.90 3.16
CA ASN A 269 0.90 -28.73 2.08
C ASN A 269 -0.06 -27.93 1.21
N LEU A 270 0.00 -28.13 -0.11
CA LEU A 270 -0.88 -27.48 -1.05
C LEU A 270 -2.28 -28.07 -0.98
N VAL A 271 -3.25 -27.23 -0.58
CA VAL A 271 -4.68 -27.58 -0.56
C VAL A 271 -5.29 -27.40 -1.94
N GLU A 272 -4.94 -26.29 -2.61
CA GLU A 272 -5.37 -26.00 -3.98
C GLU A 272 -4.19 -25.36 -4.74
N ALA A 273 -3.86 -25.85 -5.92
CA ALA A 273 -2.74 -25.33 -6.70
C ALA A 273 -3.01 -25.25 -8.18
N LYS A 274 -2.54 -24.17 -8.80
CA LYS A 274 -2.39 -24.01 -10.24
C LYS A 274 -0.91 -23.88 -10.57
N THR A 275 -0.38 -24.78 -11.39
CA THR A 275 1.01 -24.74 -11.84
C THR A 275 1.12 -23.84 -13.07
N PHE A 276 2.06 -22.90 -13.05
CA PHE A 276 2.37 -22.00 -14.16
C PHE A 276 3.82 -22.16 -14.55
N GLU A 277 4.09 -22.20 -15.85
CA GLU A 277 5.46 -22.06 -16.36
C GLU A 277 5.87 -20.59 -16.34
N ARG A 278 6.95 -20.27 -15.66
CA ARG A 278 7.55 -18.94 -15.68
C ARG A 278 8.15 -18.67 -17.05
N LYS A 279 7.57 -17.73 -17.79
CA LYS A 279 8.14 -17.27 -19.07
C LYS A 279 9.41 -16.46 -18.79
N SER A 280 10.47 -16.76 -19.52
CA SER A 280 11.71 -16.00 -19.43
C SER A 280 11.50 -14.53 -19.87
N LYS A 281 12.36 -13.60 -19.39
CA LYS A 281 12.32 -12.21 -19.85
C LYS A 281 12.48 -12.08 -21.37
N ALA A 282 13.18 -13.02 -22.00
CA ALA A 282 13.37 -13.07 -23.45
C ALA A 282 12.07 -13.48 -24.17
N GLU A 283 11.34 -14.46 -23.64
CA GLU A 283 10.03 -14.89 -24.19
C GLU A 283 8.96 -13.81 -24.01
N THR A 284 8.94 -13.15 -22.86
CA THR A 284 8.02 -12.03 -22.60
C THR A 284 8.29 -10.85 -23.56
N ARG A 285 9.56 -10.59 -23.88
CA ARG A 285 9.93 -9.59 -24.90
C ARG A 285 9.54 -10.02 -26.32
N ARG A 286 9.78 -11.29 -26.67
CA ARG A 286 9.38 -11.84 -27.98
C ARG A 286 7.88 -11.76 -28.21
N MET A 287 7.08 -12.18 -27.23
CA MET A 287 5.62 -12.08 -27.31
C MET A 287 5.12 -10.64 -27.41
N ALA A 288 5.81 -9.69 -26.75
CA ALA A 288 5.49 -8.26 -26.86
C ALA A 288 5.92 -7.66 -28.22
N GLU A 289 6.88 -8.26 -28.92
CA GLU A 289 7.30 -7.85 -30.26
C GLU A 289 6.40 -8.49 -31.36
N GLU A 290 5.94 -9.72 -31.14
CA GLU A 290 5.01 -10.43 -32.03
C GLU A 290 3.56 -9.92 -31.96
N SER A 291 3.21 -9.20 -30.87
CA SER A 291 1.88 -8.58 -30.67
C SER A 291 1.80 -7.14 -31.22
N ARG A 292 2.83 -6.64 -31.88
CA ARG A 292 2.89 -5.33 -32.56
C ARG A 292 2.83 -5.47 -34.07
#